data_fcb3eb0b14df428db4d24e3b703f5981
#
_entry.id   fcb3eb0b14df428db4d24e3b703f5981
#
_cell.length_a   1.000
_cell.length_b   1.000
_cell.length_c   1.000
_cell.angle_alpha   90.00
_cell.angle_beta   90.00
_cell.angle_gamma   90.00
#
_symmetry.space_group_name_H-M   'P 1'
#
loop_
_entity.id
_entity.type
_entity.pdbx_description
1 polymer ?
#
loop_
_entity_poly.entity_id
_entity_poly.type
_entity_poly.pdbx_seq_one_letter_code
_entity_poly.pdbx_strand_id
1 'polypeptide(L)'
;MKPYVICLMHSSLDGRTHPSRWRPKGTGTDWFEKIHDELGGDAWVIGRVTGAEFAKGKPYPTTVDAKFPRENWLARRDAKTYGVVLDAQGKIGWGRSDIGGDPIVVVLTESVSDSHLAGLRGEGVSYIFAGKSEIDLALTVDILNRELRVKRLLVEGGGVANGAFLRAGLIDEFNLVLSPAIDGARGAPFVFDSTDSEGDRRAPLSAMTLESTRDLGGGVLLLRYLFQNDPQAVGK
;
A
#
# COMPACT_ATOMS: atom_id res chain seq x y z
N MET A 1 17.50 -1.78 -8.56
CA MET A 1 17.62 -0.48 -7.81
C MET A 1 16.27 -0.24 -7.13
N LYS A 2 16.23 0.08 -5.83
CA LYS A 2 14.98 0.34 -5.10
C LYS A 2 14.34 1.64 -5.61
N PRO A 3 13.00 1.71 -5.81
CA PRO A 3 12.31 2.98 -6.04
C PRO A 3 12.42 3.90 -4.84
N TYR A 4 12.19 5.20 -5.04
CA TYR A 4 11.96 6.13 -3.95
C TYR A 4 10.56 5.90 -3.37
N VAL A 5 10.48 5.55 -2.10
CA VAL A 5 9.23 5.11 -1.45
C VAL A 5 8.70 6.22 -0.55
N ILE A 6 7.51 6.69 -0.86
CA ILE A 6 6.80 7.75 -0.14
C ILE A 6 5.57 7.14 0.54
N CYS A 7 5.47 7.23 1.84
CA CYS A 7 4.22 6.92 2.54
C CYS A 7 3.34 8.17 2.57
N LEU A 8 2.14 8.09 2.02
CA LEU A 8 1.12 9.15 2.08
C LEU A 8 -0.05 8.67 2.94
N MET A 9 -0.39 9.42 3.97
CA MET A 9 -1.55 9.11 4.81
C MET A 9 -2.34 10.34 5.19
N HIS A 10 -3.61 10.11 5.50
CA HIS A 10 -4.52 11.09 6.06
C HIS A 10 -4.99 10.60 7.44
N SER A 11 -4.85 11.43 8.47
CA SER A 11 -5.28 11.06 9.81
C SER A 11 -5.91 12.21 10.59
N SER A 12 -6.64 11.84 11.62
CA SER A 12 -7.01 12.73 12.72
C SER A 12 -5.80 13.02 13.62
N LEU A 13 -5.93 13.98 14.55
CA LEU A 13 -4.87 14.35 15.51
C LEU A 13 -4.44 13.20 16.42
N ASP A 14 -5.31 12.22 16.67
CA ASP A 14 -5.01 11.02 17.43
C ASP A 14 -4.55 9.83 16.54
N GLY A 15 -4.15 10.10 15.27
CA GLY A 15 -3.52 9.17 14.37
C GLY A 15 -4.44 8.12 13.72
N ARG A 16 -5.76 8.31 13.79
CA ARG A 16 -6.75 7.40 13.22
C ARG A 16 -7.03 7.72 11.75
N THR A 17 -7.31 6.68 10.95
CA THR A 17 -7.38 6.79 9.49
C THR A 17 -8.77 6.59 8.89
N HIS A 18 -9.84 6.54 9.73
CA HIS A 18 -11.22 6.43 9.27
C HIS A 18 -12.00 7.76 9.39
N PRO A 19 -12.07 8.60 8.32
CA PRO A 19 -12.69 9.93 8.39
C PRO A 19 -14.18 9.92 8.78
N SER A 20 -14.91 8.85 8.47
CA SER A 20 -16.32 8.72 8.85
C SER A 20 -16.56 8.74 10.37
N ARG A 21 -15.54 8.37 11.15
CA ARG A 21 -15.60 8.32 12.62
C ARG A 21 -15.18 9.62 13.29
N TRP A 22 -14.44 10.48 12.58
CA TRP A 22 -13.86 11.71 13.13
C TRP A 22 -14.88 12.73 13.58
N ARG A 23 -14.49 13.53 14.58
CA ARG A 23 -15.25 14.69 15.06
C ARG A 23 -14.32 15.91 15.16
N PRO A 24 -14.77 17.11 14.70
CA PRO A 24 -16.01 17.33 13.94
C PRO A 24 -15.98 16.59 12.58
N LYS A 25 -17.15 16.45 11.94
CA LYS A 25 -17.29 15.83 10.62
C LYS A 25 -16.89 16.80 9.51
N GLY A 26 -16.49 16.24 8.35
CA GLY A 26 -16.27 17.01 7.12
C GLY A 26 -14.95 17.77 7.06
N THR A 27 -13.98 17.39 7.87
CA THR A 27 -12.67 18.05 7.89
C THR A 27 -11.69 17.36 6.92
N GLY A 28 -11.29 18.09 5.87
CA GLY A 28 -10.12 17.75 5.05
C GLY A 28 -10.20 16.53 4.15
N THR A 29 -11.39 16.04 3.81
CA THR A 29 -11.57 14.77 3.08
C THR A 29 -10.96 14.74 1.68
N ASP A 30 -10.90 15.87 0.97
CA ASP A 30 -10.45 15.93 -0.44
C ASP A 30 -8.93 16.15 -0.58
N TRP A 31 -8.20 16.27 0.52
CA TRP A 31 -6.77 16.57 0.46
C TRP A 31 -5.92 15.36 0.15
N PHE A 32 -6.39 14.14 0.47
CA PHE A 32 -5.62 12.94 0.20
C PHE A 32 -5.37 12.78 -1.31
N GLU A 33 -6.43 12.81 -2.13
CA GLU A 33 -6.33 12.67 -3.58
C GLU A 33 -5.51 13.80 -4.20
N LYS A 34 -5.68 15.04 -3.74
CA LYS A 34 -4.88 16.19 -4.24
C LYS A 34 -3.38 16.00 -3.97
N ILE A 35 -3.02 15.53 -2.78
CA ILE A 35 -1.61 15.30 -2.44
C ILE A 35 -1.07 14.06 -3.17
N HIS A 36 -1.88 13.00 -3.36
CA HIS A 36 -1.55 11.88 -4.23
C HIS A 36 -1.14 12.36 -5.63
N ASP A 37 -1.99 13.17 -6.26
CA ASP A 37 -1.75 13.71 -7.59
C ASP A 37 -0.49 14.61 -7.63
N GLU A 38 -0.29 15.46 -6.61
CA GLU A 38 0.89 16.33 -6.48
C GLU A 38 2.19 15.52 -6.34
N LEU A 39 2.17 14.43 -5.61
CA LEU A 39 3.33 13.55 -5.40
C LEU A 39 3.71 12.77 -6.67
N GLY A 40 2.74 12.40 -7.49
CA GLY A 40 2.94 11.82 -8.82
C GLY A 40 3.75 10.53 -8.79
N GLY A 41 3.16 9.43 -8.28
CA GLY A 41 3.80 8.11 -8.26
C GLY A 41 3.71 7.39 -9.61
N ASP A 42 4.72 6.53 -9.91
CA ASP A 42 4.62 5.55 -11.01
C ASP A 42 3.76 4.34 -10.59
N ALA A 43 3.59 4.16 -9.28
CA ALA A 43 2.67 3.20 -8.70
C ALA A 43 2.27 3.65 -7.28
N TRP A 44 1.11 3.20 -6.84
CA TRP A 44 0.67 3.28 -5.46
C TRP A 44 0.37 1.89 -4.92
N VAL A 45 0.64 1.63 -3.64
CA VAL A 45 0.47 0.31 -3.03
C VAL A 45 -0.40 0.40 -1.78
N ILE A 46 -1.33 -0.56 -1.68
CA ILE A 46 -2.22 -0.75 -0.54
C ILE A 46 -2.25 -2.20 -0.09
N GLY A 47 -2.66 -2.40 1.15
CA GLY A 47 -2.88 -3.73 1.70
C GLY A 47 -4.18 -4.38 1.23
N ARG A 48 -4.31 -5.69 1.46
CA ARG A 48 -5.46 -6.49 1.03
C ARG A 48 -6.81 -5.95 1.51
N VAL A 49 -6.92 -5.51 2.76
CA VAL A 49 -8.19 -5.04 3.33
C VAL A 49 -8.69 -3.82 2.56
N THR A 50 -7.82 -2.83 2.38
CA THR A 50 -8.12 -1.62 1.58
C THR A 50 -8.37 -1.98 0.11
N GLY A 51 -7.56 -2.88 -0.47
CA GLY A 51 -7.75 -3.35 -1.85
C GLY A 51 -9.10 -4.02 -2.08
N ALA A 52 -9.62 -4.75 -1.09
CA ALA A 52 -10.92 -5.40 -1.19
C ALA A 52 -12.09 -4.41 -1.28
N GLU A 53 -11.94 -3.17 -0.82
CA GLU A 53 -12.96 -2.11 -0.95
C GLU A 53 -13.16 -1.67 -2.40
N PHE A 54 -12.14 -1.82 -3.25
CA PHE A 54 -12.19 -1.50 -4.68
C PHE A 54 -12.67 -2.67 -5.55
N ALA A 55 -12.67 -3.89 -5.01
CA ALA A 55 -13.09 -5.08 -5.73
C ALA A 55 -14.58 -5.06 -6.04
N LYS A 56 -14.95 -5.56 -7.23
CA LYS A 56 -16.33 -5.69 -7.70
C LYS A 56 -16.71 -7.14 -8.01
N GLY A 57 -15.73 -8.03 -7.99
CA GLY A 57 -15.90 -9.45 -8.30
C GLY A 57 -16.33 -10.28 -7.10
N LYS A 58 -16.71 -11.51 -7.41
CA LYS A 58 -16.92 -12.59 -6.44
C LYS A 58 -15.60 -13.36 -6.28
N PRO A 59 -15.40 -14.07 -5.16
CA PRO A 59 -14.27 -15.00 -5.05
C PRO A 59 -14.21 -15.94 -6.26
N TYR A 60 -12.99 -16.18 -6.76
CA TYR A 60 -12.80 -17.08 -7.88
C TYR A 60 -13.17 -18.53 -7.52
N PRO A 61 -13.52 -19.38 -8.50
CA PRO A 61 -13.77 -20.80 -8.27
C PRO A 61 -12.63 -21.47 -7.52
N THR A 62 -12.92 -22.45 -6.67
CA THR A 62 -11.90 -23.13 -5.86
C THR A 62 -11.08 -24.14 -6.65
N THR A 63 -11.54 -24.56 -7.81
CA THR A 63 -10.90 -25.58 -8.66
C THR A 63 -10.83 -25.11 -10.10
N VAL A 64 -9.73 -25.45 -10.76
CA VAL A 64 -9.50 -25.27 -12.20
C VAL A 64 -8.56 -26.37 -12.66
N ASP A 65 -8.74 -26.87 -13.89
CA ASP A 65 -7.88 -27.92 -14.47
C ASP A 65 -6.52 -27.39 -14.96
N ALA A 66 -6.41 -26.07 -15.07
CA ALA A 66 -5.17 -25.42 -15.53
C ALA A 66 -4.11 -25.34 -14.42
N LYS A 67 -2.85 -25.51 -14.79
CA LYS A 67 -1.67 -25.27 -13.95
C LYS A 67 -0.94 -24.04 -14.45
N PHE A 68 -0.47 -23.21 -13.51
CA PHE A 68 0.27 -22.00 -13.83
C PHE A 68 1.65 -22.02 -13.17
N PRO A 69 2.71 -21.64 -13.89
CA PRO A 69 4.03 -21.45 -13.29
C PRO A 69 3.98 -20.32 -12.24
N ARG A 70 4.83 -20.40 -11.23
CA ARG A 70 4.98 -19.35 -10.20
C ARG A 70 5.92 -18.26 -10.72
N GLU A 71 5.51 -17.65 -11.84
CA GLU A 71 6.22 -16.59 -12.55
C GLU A 71 5.34 -15.35 -12.64
N ASN A 72 5.98 -14.17 -12.69
CA ASN A 72 5.26 -12.91 -12.84
C ASN A 72 4.49 -12.91 -14.18
N TRP A 73 3.26 -12.46 -14.12
CA TRP A 73 2.45 -12.27 -15.31
C TRP A 73 1.87 -10.85 -15.34
N LEU A 74 2.24 -10.11 -16.36
CA LEU A 74 1.88 -8.70 -16.49
C LEU A 74 1.02 -8.52 -17.76
N ALA A 75 -0.28 -8.28 -17.54
CA ALA A 75 -1.24 -8.00 -18.59
C ALA A 75 -0.95 -6.65 -19.29
N ARG A 76 -0.41 -5.68 -18.51
CA ARG A 76 -0.03 -4.35 -19.02
C ARG A 76 1.33 -3.96 -18.45
N ARG A 77 2.22 -3.43 -19.33
CA ARG A 77 3.60 -3.04 -18.97
C ARG A 77 3.92 -1.58 -19.28
N ASP A 78 2.98 -0.85 -19.86
CA ASP A 78 3.16 0.49 -20.43
C ASP A 78 2.22 1.53 -19.84
N ALA A 79 1.64 1.24 -18.68
CA ALA A 79 0.80 2.21 -17.99
C ALA A 79 1.66 3.33 -17.36
N LYS A 80 1.05 4.51 -17.23
CA LYS A 80 1.67 5.66 -16.57
C LYS A 80 1.79 5.42 -15.06
N THR A 81 0.76 4.82 -14.47
CA THR A 81 0.65 4.52 -13.04
C THR A 81 0.04 3.13 -12.86
N TYR A 82 0.36 2.45 -11.77
CA TYR A 82 -0.17 1.13 -11.42
C TYR A 82 -0.76 1.13 -10.01
N GLY A 83 -1.92 0.47 -9.84
CA GLY A 83 -2.49 0.16 -8.53
C GLY A 83 -1.96 -1.19 -8.02
N VAL A 84 -1.09 -1.18 -7.03
CA VAL A 84 -0.46 -2.39 -6.48
C VAL A 84 -1.19 -2.82 -5.21
N VAL A 85 -1.55 -4.11 -5.10
CA VAL A 85 -2.26 -4.62 -3.94
C VAL A 85 -1.56 -5.84 -3.35
N LEU A 86 -1.24 -5.76 -2.05
CA LEU A 86 -0.63 -6.86 -1.32
C LEU A 86 -1.71 -7.89 -0.92
N ASP A 87 -1.80 -9.00 -1.64
CA ASP A 87 -2.77 -10.09 -1.36
C ASP A 87 -2.07 -11.46 -1.33
N ALA A 88 -1.22 -11.68 -0.33
CA ALA A 88 -0.33 -12.83 -0.21
C ALA A 88 -0.96 -14.19 -0.59
N GLN A 89 -2.22 -14.39 -0.24
CA GLN A 89 -2.93 -15.66 -0.39
C GLN A 89 -3.95 -15.66 -1.54
N GLY A 90 -4.07 -14.55 -2.30
CA GLY A 90 -5.05 -14.45 -3.37
C GLY A 90 -6.49 -14.59 -2.88
N LYS A 91 -6.98 -13.63 -2.11
CA LYS A 91 -8.34 -13.66 -1.53
C LYS A 91 -9.31 -12.72 -2.23
N ILE A 92 -8.81 -11.80 -3.07
CA ILE A 92 -9.63 -10.78 -3.72
C ILE A 92 -10.06 -11.26 -5.10
N GLY A 93 -11.37 -11.36 -5.34
CA GLY A 93 -11.95 -11.46 -6.68
C GLY A 93 -12.21 -10.06 -7.22
N TRP A 94 -11.53 -9.67 -8.28
CA TRP A 94 -11.49 -8.26 -8.67
C TRP A 94 -12.73 -7.80 -9.43
N GLY A 95 -13.21 -8.56 -10.43
CA GLY A 95 -14.31 -8.15 -11.31
C GLY A 95 -14.01 -6.88 -12.12
N ARG A 96 -12.71 -6.53 -12.22
CA ARG A 96 -12.18 -5.36 -12.93
C ARG A 96 -10.67 -5.49 -13.10
N SER A 97 -10.07 -4.81 -14.08
CA SER A 97 -8.63 -4.85 -14.33
C SER A 97 -7.88 -3.59 -13.89
N ASP A 98 -8.58 -2.55 -13.43
CA ASP A 98 -8.02 -1.27 -13.00
C ASP A 98 -8.76 -0.67 -11.81
N ILE A 99 -8.14 0.29 -11.14
CA ILE A 99 -8.75 1.16 -10.13
C ILE A 99 -8.52 2.60 -10.61
N GLY A 100 -9.60 3.30 -10.93
CA GLY A 100 -9.50 4.69 -11.41
C GLY A 100 -8.78 4.87 -12.74
N GLY A 101 -8.56 3.80 -13.50
CA GLY A 101 -7.78 3.78 -14.75
C GLY A 101 -6.37 3.22 -14.58
N ASP A 102 -5.88 3.05 -13.37
CA ASP A 102 -4.58 2.45 -13.07
C ASP A 102 -4.69 0.92 -13.08
N PRO A 103 -3.97 0.21 -13.97
CA PRO A 103 -3.98 -1.25 -14.01
C PRO A 103 -3.57 -1.87 -12.67
N ILE A 104 -4.33 -2.90 -12.28
CA ILE A 104 -4.08 -3.62 -11.03
C ILE A 104 -2.89 -4.57 -11.20
N VAL A 105 -2.00 -4.55 -10.20
CA VAL A 105 -0.91 -5.50 -10.02
C VAL A 105 -1.04 -6.14 -8.63
N VAL A 106 -1.35 -7.43 -8.56
CA VAL A 106 -1.47 -8.13 -7.28
C VAL A 106 -0.14 -8.75 -6.89
N VAL A 107 0.30 -8.46 -5.67
CA VAL A 107 1.50 -9.10 -5.09
C VAL A 107 1.05 -10.36 -4.35
N LEU A 108 1.53 -11.49 -4.80
CA LEU A 108 1.18 -12.83 -4.34
C LEU A 108 2.39 -13.56 -3.74
N THR A 109 2.10 -14.60 -2.99
CA THR A 109 3.10 -15.63 -2.65
C THR A 109 2.91 -16.88 -3.52
N GLU A 110 3.93 -17.75 -3.56
CA GLU A 110 3.86 -19.00 -4.33
C GLU A 110 2.78 -19.96 -3.83
N SER A 111 2.25 -19.75 -2.62
CA SER A 111 1.20 -20.58 -2.02
C SER A 111 -0.20 -20.35 -2.60
N VAL A 112 -0.38 -19.32 -3.46
CA VAL A 112 -1.66 -19.03 -4.11
C VAL A 112 -2.14 -20.19 -4.98
N SER A 113 -3.46 -20.40 -5.07
CA SER A 113 -4.04 -21.46 -5.89
C SER A 113 -3.98 -21.13 -7.40
N ASP A 114 -3.89 -22.18 -8.24
CA ASP A 114 -3.97 -22.03 -9.69
C ASP A 114 -5.32 -21.43 -10.14
N SER A 115 -6.39 -21.74 -9.41
CA SER A 115 -7.71 -21.17 -9.69
C SER A 115 -7.75 -19.66 -9.50
N HIS A 116 -7.04 -19.13 -8.49
CA HIS A 116 -6.92 -17.69 -8.31
C HIS A 116 -6.14 -17.04 -9.46
N LEU A 117 -5.02 -17.66 -9.89
CA LEU A 117 -4.24 -17.19 -11.04
C LEU A 117 -5.06 -17.20 -12.34
N ALA A 118 -5.88 -18.24 -12.54
CA ALA A 118 -6.80 -18.31 -13.67
C ALA A 118 -7.80 -17.15 -13.66
N GLY A 119 -8.38 -16.85 -12.50
CA GLY A 119 -9.30 -15.73 -12.33
C GLY A 119 -8.64 -14.39 -12.65
N LEU A 120 -7.47 -14.10 -12.08
CA LEU A 120 -6.72 -12.88 -12.35
C LEU A 120 -6.42 -12.72 -13.85
N ARG A 121 -5.94 -13.79 -14.51
CA ARG A 121 -5.67 -13.77 -15.96
C ARG A 121 -6.94 -13.53 -16.78
N GLY A 122 -8.04 -14.19 -16.39
CA GLY A 122 -9.33 -14.02 -17.06
C GLY A 122 -9.88 -12.59 -16.99
N GLU A 123 -9.54 -11.87 -15.95
CA GLU A 123 -9.93 -10.47 -15.75
C GLU A 123 -8.87 -9.46 -16.26
N GLY A 124 -7.73 -9.92 -16.76
CA GLY A 124 -6.63 -9.05 -17.20
C GLY A 124 -5.90 -8.34 -16.04
N VAL A 125 -5.92 -8.93 -14.85
CA VAL A 125 -5.24 -8.41 -13.65
C VAL A 125 -3.83 -8.97 -13.57
N SER A 126 -2.83 -8.11 -13.59
CA SER A 126 -1.42 -8.49 -13.47
C SER A 126 -1.12 -9.03 -12.07
N TYR A 127 -0.13 -9.91 -11.98
CA TYR A 127 0.38 -10.36 -10.69
C TYR A 127 1.89 -10.60 -10.71
N ILE A 128 2.51 -10.42 -9.54
CA ILE A 128 3.92 -10.73 -9.29
C ILE A 128 4.04 -11.63 -8.06
N PHE A 129 5.05 -12.49 -8.06
CA PHE A 129 5.37 -13.33 -6.92
C PHE A 129 6.52 -12.72 -6.12
N ALA A 130 6.25 -12.45 -4.84
CA ALA A 130 7.24 -11.91 -3.93
C ALA A 130 7.25 -12.70 -2.62
N GLY A 131 7.85 -13.88 -2.65
CA GLY A 131 8.01 -14.78 -1.50
C GLY A 131 7.22 -16.08 -1.61
N LYS A 132 7.58 -17.04 -0.77
CA LYS A 132 6.98 -18.39 -0.78
C LYS A 132 5.64 -18.46 -0.03
N SER A 133 5.60 -17.98 1.20
CA SER A 133 4.45 -18.03 2.11
C SER A 133 4.07 -16.65 2.67
N GLU A 134 5.03 -15.73 2.71
CA GLU A 134 4.87 -14.36 3.16
C GLU A 134 5.42 -13.42 2.09
N ILE A 135 4.86 -12.22 1.99
CA ILE A 135 5.34 -11.22 1.03
C ILE A 135 6.67 -10.64 1.52
N ASP A 136 7.69 -10.78 0.69
CA ASP A 136 8.95 -10.06 0.80
C ASP A 136 8.78 -8.68 0.13
N LEU A 137 8.71 -7.64 0.94
CA LEU A 137 8.52 -6.27 0.46
C LEU A 137 9.77 -5.73 -0.27
N ALA A 138 10.97 -6.14 0.12
CA ALA A 138 12.19 -5.75 -0.58
C ALA A 138 12.23 -6.34 -1.98
N LEU A 139 11.86 -7.62 -2.13
CA LEU A 139 11.69 -8.26 -3.42
C LEU A 139 10.55 -7.63 -4.21
N THR A 140 9.44 -7.28 -3.56
CA THR A 140 8.30 -6.59 -4.20
C THR A 140 8.74 -5.30 -4.89
N VAL A 141 9.41 -4.40 -4.17
CA VAL A 141 9.83 -3.10 -4.73
C VAL A 141 10.91 -3.27 -5.81
N ASP A 142 11.78 -4.29 -5.71
CA ASP A 142 12.75 -4.61 -6.75
C ASP A 142 12.06 -5.08 -8.04
N ILE A 143 11.07 -5.98 -7.95
CA ILE A 143 10.30 -6.46 -9.10
C ILE A 143 9.55 -5.30 -9.76
N LEU A 144 8.86 -4.46 -8.99
CA LEU A 144 8.14 -3.30 -9.52
C LEU A 144 9.08 -2.35 -10.28
N ASN A 145 10.27 -2.09 -9.75
CA ASN A 145 11.27 -1.28 -10.44
C ASN A 145 11.78 -1.94 -11.72
N ARG A 146 12.12 -3.22 -11.68
CA ARG A 146 12.73 -3.96 -12.79
C ARG A 146 11.73 -4.24 -13.92
N GLU A 147 10.51 -4.69 -13.57
CA GLU A 147 9.52 -5.16 -14.56
C GLU A 147 8.62 -4.04 -15.08
N LEU A 148 8.29 -3.05 -14.22
CA LEU A 148 7.34 -1.98 -14.52
C LEU A 148 7.98 -0.58 -14.51
N ARG A 149 9.31 -0.50 -14.27
CA ARG A 149 10.08 0.75 -14.22
C ARG A 149 9.60 1.74 -13.16
N VAL A 150 8.97 1.25 -12.09
CA VAL A 150 8.54 2.08 -10.96
C VAL A 150 9.77 2.70 -10.29
N LYS A 151 9.89 4.01 -10.34
CA LYS A 151 10.96 4.81 -9.72
C LYS A 151 10.47 5.51 -8.45
N ARG A 152 9.17 5.83 -8.40
CA ARG A 152 8.49 6.46 -7.28
C ARG A 152 7.27 5.64 -6.91
N LEU A 153 7.27 5.09 -5.68
CA LEU A 153 6.19 4.26 -5.15
C LEU A 153 5.50 4.99 -4.00
N LEU A 154 4.19 5.20 -4.09
CA LEU A 154 3.38 5.72 -2.99
C LEU A 154 2.86 4.55 -2.15
N VAL A 155 3.05 4.58 -0.83
CA VAL A 155 2.46 3.61 0.12
C VAL A 155 1.28 4.30 0.79
N GLU A 156 0.06 3.81 0.53
CA GLU A 156 -1.18 4.51 0.85
C GLU A 156 -2.13 3.70 1.76
N GLY A 157 -1.57 2.77 2.46
CA GLY A 157 -2.32 2.12 3.53
C GLY A 157 -2.75 0.66 3.24
N GLY A 158 -3.64 0.03 4.08
CA GLY A 158 -3.93 0.46 5.47
C GLY A 158 -2.75 0.37 6.41
N GLY A 159 -2.99 0.73 7.67
CA GLY A 159 -1.94 0.87 8.66
C GLY A 159 -1.00 -0.32 8.79
N VAL A 160 -1.50 -1.55 8.66
CA VAL A 160 -0.67 -2.78 8.70
C VAL A 160 0.32 -2.83 7.53
N ALA A 161 -0.12 -2.47 6.31
CA ALA A 161 0.77 -2.42 5.15
C ALA A 161 1.83 -1.34 5.33
N ASN A 162 1.45 -0.14 5.79
CA ASN A 162 2.38 0.94 6.10
C ASN A 162 3.40 0.51 7.15
N GLY A 163 2.93 -0.13 8.23
CA GLY A 163 3.79 -0.65 9.29
C GLY A 163 4.78 -1.68 8.79
N ALA A 164 4.35 -2.57 7.89
CA ALA A 164 5.23 -3.55 7.27
C ALA A 164 6.34 -2.90 6.42
N PHE A 165 6.00 -1.91 5.57
CA PHE A 165 7.00 -1.13 4.83
C PHE A 165 7.96 -0.37 5.75
N LEU A 166 7.44 0.20 6.84
CA LEU A 166 8.24 0.92 7.84
C LEU A 166 9.24 -0.02 8.53
N ARG A 167 8.78 -1.18 9.02
CA ARG A 167 9.65 -2.18 9.67
C ARG A 167 10.66 -2.82 8.72
N ALA A 168 10.34 -2.88 7.43
CA ALA A 168 11.28 -3.30 6.40
C ALA A 168 12.34 -2.23 6.05
N GLY A 169 12.28 -1.04 6.63
CA GLY A 169 13.21 0.07 6.35
C GLY A 169 13.11 0.58 4.92
N LEU A 170 11.93 0.46 4.29
CA LEU A 170 11.77 0.78 2.88
C LEU A 170 11.28 2.19 2.62
N ILE A 171 10.66 2.85 3.60
CA ILE A 171 10.11 4.20 3.46
C ILE A 171 11.25 5.23 3.51
N ASP A 172 11.31 6.09 2.50
CA ASP A 172 12.27 7.20 2.40
C ASP A 172 11.65 8.52 2.85
N GLU A 173 10.33 8.68 2.64
CA GLU A 173 9.62 9.92 2.92
C GLU A 173 8.21 9.61 3.47
N PHE A 174 7.75 10.41 4.42
CA PHE A 174 6.41 10.33 4.97
C PHE A 174 5.68 11.65 4.84
N ASN A 175 4.55 11.64 4.15
CA ASN A 175 3.63 12.75 3.99
C ASN A 175 2.35 12.47 4.77
N LEU A 176 2.07 13.31 5.76
CA LEU A 176 0.88 13.20 6.60
C LEU A 176 -0.05 14.39 6.37
N VAL A 177 -1.21 14.14 5.80
CA VAL A 177 -2.33 15.07 5.85
C VAL A 177 -2.97 14.92 7.22
N LEU A 178 -2.83 15.94 8.06
CA LEU A 178 -3.30 15.96 9.44
C LEU A 178 -4.54 16.83 9.56
N SER A 179 -5.68 16.23 9.80
CA SER A 179 -6.95 16.93 9.96
C SER A 179 -7.21 17.36 11.40
N PRO A 180 -7.84 18.54 11.63
CA PRO A 180 -8.23 19.03 12.94
C PRO A 180 -9.47 18.27 13.47
N ALA A 181 -9.29 16.99 13.69
CA ALA A 181 -10.34 16.07 14.13
C ALA A 181 -9.78 15.00 15.06
N ILE A 182 -10.65 14.36 15.82
CA ILE A 182 -10.34 13.25 16.74
C ILE A 182 -11.35 12.13 16.55
N ASP A 183 -10.91 10.87 16.55
CA ASP A 183 -11.77 9.69 16.66
C ASP A 183 -12.09 9.39 18.12
N GLY A 184 -11.08 9.33 18.98
CA GLY A 184 -11.19 9.12 20.43
C GLY A 184 -11.66 7.72 20.85
N ALA A 185 -11.90 6.78 19.92
CA ALA A 185 -12.48 5.47 20.22
C ALA A 185 -11.61 4.30 19.74
N ARG A 186 -11.86 3.11 20.28
CA ARG A 186 -11.18 1.87 19.87
C ARG A 186 -11.66 1.40 18.49
N GLY A 187 -10.83 0.62 17.79
CA GLY A 187 -11.21 -0.16 16.60
C GLY A 187 -11.02 0.56 15.26
N ALA A 188 -10.53 1.80 15.22
CA ALA A 188 -10.03 2.39 13.98
C ALA A 188 -8.53 2.09 13.84
N PRO A 189 -8.03 1.78 12.61
CA PRO A 189 -6.62 1.59 12.37
C PRO A 189 -5.84 2.89 12.57
N PHE A 190 -4.55 2.74 12.89
CA PHE A 190 -3.58 3.83 12.92
C PHE A 190 -2.91 4.02 11.56
N VAL A 191 -2.20 5.14 11.42
CA VAL A 191 -1.34 5.43 10.25
C VAL A 191 -0.32 4.32 10.03
N PHE A 192 0.33 3.87 11.10
CA PHE A 192 1.21 2.70 11.12
C PHE A 192 0.70 1.73 12.18
N ASP A 193 0.50 0.49 11.78
CA ASP A 193 -0.05 -0.56 12.64
C ASP A 193 0.76 -1.86 12.46
N SER A 194 0.47 -2.86 13.27
CA SER A 194 1.11 -4.19 13.20
C SER A 194 0.07 -5.29 13.34
N THR A 195 0.43 -6.48 12.91
CA THR A 195 -0.30 -7.69 13.25
C THR A 195 0.20 -8.23 14.61
N ASP A 196 -0.59 -9.08 15.25
CA ASP A 196 -0.19 -9.72 16.51
C ASP A 196 1.13 -10.51 16.40
N SER A 197 1.42 -11.07 15.22
CA SER A 197 2.67 -11.79 14.94
C SER A 197 3.91 -10.91 14.79
N GLU A 198 3.71 -9.61 14.55
CA GLU A 198 4.81 -8.63 14.38
C GLU A 198 5.06 -7.81 15.66
N GLY A 199 4.22 -7.98 16.65
CA GLY A 199 4.12 -7.39 17.99
C GLY A 199 5.16 -6.34 18.38
N ASP A 200 6.35 -6.79 18.74
CA ASP A 200 7.38 -5.93 19.33
C ASP A 200 8.44 -5.41 18.33
N ARG A 201 8.31 -5.73 17.04
CA ARG A 201 9.27 -5.26 16.03
C ARG A 201 9.13 -3.76 15.81
N ARG A 202 10.16 -3.03 16.16
CA ARG A 202 10.22 -1.57 16.01
C ARG A 202 10.66 -1.16 14.62
N ALA A 203 10.34 0.09 14.25
CA ALA A 203 10.85 0.70 13.03
C ALA A 203 12.38 0.87 13.11
N PRO A 204 13.14 0.54 12.05
CA PRO A 204 14.58 0.71 12.02
C PRO A 204 14.97 2.16 11.71
N LEU A 205 14.30 3.13 12.32
CA LEU A 205 14.57 4.55 12.10
C LEU A 205 15.72 5.04 12.99
N SER A 206 16.74 5.64 12.39
CA SER A 206 17.81 6.35 13.08
C SER A 206 17.53 7.85 13.21
N ALA A 207 16.79 8.44 12.25
CA ALA A 207 16.36 9.82 12.30
C ALA A 207 15.09 10.07 11.47
N MET A 208 14.37 11.11 11.87
CA MET A 208 13.28 11.71 11.11
C MET A 208 13.50 13.23 11.06
N THR A 209 13.57 13.79 9.85
CA THR A 209 13.78 15.24 9.66
C THR A 209 12.51 15.83 9.08
N LEU A 210 11.94 16.85 9.74
CA LEU A 210 10.86 17.65 9.18
C LEU A 210 11.40 18.49 8.02
N GLU A 211 10.99 18.13 6.81
CA GLU A 211 11.37 18.83 5.58
C GLU A 211 10.52 20.06 5.33
N SER A 212 9.21 19.93 5.53
CA SER A 212 8.28 21.05 5.35
C SER A 212 6.96 20.84 6.09
N THR A 213 6.32 21.98 6.34
CA THR A 213 4.93 22.05 6.83
C THR A 213 4.15 22.98 5.92
N ARG A 214 2.98 22.55 5.44
CA ARG A 214 2.10 23.35 4.60
C ARG A 214 0.71 23.43 5.23
N ASP A 215 0.20 24.63 5.43
CA ASP A 215 -1.20 24.86 5.79
C ASP A 215 -2.06 24.67 4.53
N LEU A 216 -2.97 23.71 4.59
CA LEU A 216 -3.89 23.37 3.50
C LEU A 216 -5.23 24.12 3.62
N GLY A 217 -5.38 24.92 4.67
CA GLY A 217 -6.61 25.63 5.01
C GLY A 217 -7.55 24.82 5.91
N GLY A 218 -8.45 25.50 6.59
CA GLY A 218 -9.41 24.86 7.50
C GLY A 218 -8.79 24.14 8.70
N GLY A 219 -7.53 24.46 9.06
CA GLY A 219 -6.78 23.80 10.14
C GLY A 219 -6.16 22.47 9.72
N VAL A 220 -6.21 22.09 8.44
CA VAL A 220 -5.56 20.90 7.89
C VAL A 220 -4.10 21.21 7.55
N LEU A 221 -3.19 20.36 7.99
CA LEU A 221 -1.76 20.50 7.73
C LEU A 221 -1.25 19.36 6.87
N LEU A 222 -0.31 19.64 5.96
CA LEU A 222 0.55 18.63 5.36
C LEU A 222 1.90 18.69 6.06
N LEU A 223 2.30 17.59 6.67
CA LEU A 223 3.62 17.41 7.27
C LEU A 223 4.45 16.49 6.39
N ARG A 224 5.63 16.91 5.97
CA ARG A 224 6.55 16.10 5.19
C ARG A 224 7.81 15.82 6.00
N TYR A 225 8.11 14.53 6.19
CA TYR A 225 9.28 14.05 6.89
C TYR A 225 10.15 13.19 5.99
N LEU A 226 11.47 13.37 6.07
CA LEU A 226 12.45 12.47 5.48
C LEU A 226 12.88 11.45 6.53
N PHE A 227 12.91 10.18 6.15
CA PHE A 227 13.30 9.09 7.02
C PHE A 227 14.74 8.65 6.75
N GLN A 228 15.48 8.42 7.81
CA GLN A 228 16.78 7.77 7.75
C GLN A 228 16.69 6.44 8.49
N ASN A 229 16.86 5.36 7.75
CA ASN A 229 16.83 4.02 8.31
C ASN A 229 18.22 3.61 8.81
N ASP A 230 18.26 2.84 9.91
CA ASP A 230 19.46 2.17 10.39
C ASP A 230 19.58 0.81 9.69
N PRO A 231 20.56 0.63 8.79
CA PRO A 231 20.73 -0.65 8.08
C PRO A 231 21.01 -1.84 9.01
N GLN A 232 21.51 -1.60 10.23
CA GLN A 232 21.81 -2.65 11.19
C GLN A 232 20.59 -3.09 12.01
N ALA A 233 19.52 -2.29 12.00
CA ALA A 233 18.27 -2.58 12.71
C ALA A 233 17.21 -3.23 11.81
N VAL A 234 17.39 -3.25 10.50
CA VAL A 234 16.45 -3.90 9.56
C VAL A 234 16.52 -5.42 9.76
N GLY A 235 15.37 -6.02 10.08
CA GLY A 235 15.26 -7.49 10.22
C GLY A 235 15.59 -8.08 11.60
N LYS A 236 15.80 -7.23 12.62
CA LYS A 236 15.95 -7.67 14.02
C LYS A 236 14.60 -7.72 14.73
#